data_3c11decdb5f6d25a1e6a7d595256f011
#
_entry.id   3c11decdb5f6d25a1e6a7d595256f011
#
_cell.length_a   1.000
_cell.length_b   1.000
_cell.length_c   1.000
_cell.angle_alpha   90.00
_cell.angle_beta   90.00
_cell.angle_gamma   90.00
#
_symmetry.space_group_name_H-M   'P 1'
#
loop_
_entity.id
_entity.type
_entity.pdbx_description
1 polymer ?
#
loop_
_entity_poly.entity_id
_entity_poly.type
_entity_poly.pdbx_seq_one_letter_code
_entity_poly.pdbx_strand_id
1 'polypeptide(L)'
;MTAIKRALISVSDKKGIVKFASALNDAGIEIISTGGTFSELKNANIDIKDVSSVTNFPEILDGRVKTLHPKIHGGLLNVRSNKDHQKTISEQEIKNIDLLVVNLYPFEDTIKNKSDYKTCIENIDIGGPAMIRAAAKNHESVAVIVDPDDYDEIINEMNDNDLSLTKETLKKLAFKAFARTAAYDSIISNWISNELDIPLGKYKSIGGIEHQNLRYGENPHQKAKFFNDGSNVCGLITANQIQGKELSYN
;
A
#
# COMPACT_ATOMS: atom_id res chain seq x y z
N MET A 1 0.03 -23.21 -4.78
CA MET A 1 -0.38 -21.80 -4.88
C MET A 1 -1.72 -21.70 -5.55
N THR A 2 -2.54 -20.73 -5.14
CA THR A 2 -3.84 -20.50 -5.78
C THR A 2 -3.65 -19.41 -6.82
N ALA A 3 -4.06 -19.66 -8.08
CA ALA A 3 -4.03 -18.64 -9.11
C ALA A 3 -4.85 -17.40 -8.69
N ILE A 4 -4.34 -16.23 -8.98
CA ILE A 4 -5.01 -14.95 -8.74
C ILE A 4 -6.18 -14.84 -9.71
N LYS A 5 -7.40 -14.67 -9.18
CA LYS A 5 -8.65 -14.56 -9.95
C LYS A 5 -9.35 -13.24 -9.76
N ARG A 6 -9.06 -12.56 -8.65
CA ARG A 6 -9.72 -11.30 -8.29
C ARG A 6 -8.75 -10.34 -7.61
N ALA A 7 -8.67 -9.14 -8.14
CA ALA A 7 -7.84 -8.05 -7.62
C ALA A 7 -8.71 -6.90 -7.10
N LEU A 8 -8.28 -6.28 -5.99
CA LEU A 8 -8.79 -4.99 -5.52
C LEU A 8 -7.69 -3.95 -5.69
N ILE A 9 -7.96 -2.90 -6.46
CA ILE A 9 -7.00 -1.84 -6.78
C ILE A 9 -7.52 -0.49 -6.28
N SER A 10 -6.77 0.11 -5.36
CA SER A 10 -7.07 1.43 -4.79
C SER A 10 -5.78 2.19 -4.53
N VAL A 11 -5.34 3.00 -5.49
CA VAL A 11 -4.04 3.67 -5.43
C VAL A 11 -4.19 5.19 -5.47
N SER A 12 -3.39 5.89 -4.68
CA SER A 12 -3.24 7.34 -4.72
C SER A 12 -2.30 7.74 -5.86
N ASP A 13 -1.06 7.22 -5.85
CA ASP A 13 -0.13 7.33 -6.98
C ASP A 13 -0.57 6.41 -8.12
N LYS A 14 -0.81 7.00 -9.29
CA LYS A 14 -1.29 6.31 -10.51
C LYS A 14 -0.16 5.80 -11.40
N LYS A 15 1.11 5.96 -11.00
CA LYS A 15 2.27 5.52 -11.76
C LYS A 15 2.14 4.05 -12.17
N GLY A 16 2.10 3.77 -13.46
CA GLY A 16 2.09 2.42 -14.03
C GLY A 16 0.79 1.62 -13.84
N ILE A 17 -0.23 2.16 -13.11
CA ILE A 17 -1.42 1.37 -12.74
C ILE A 17 -2.26 0.93 -13.94
N VAL A 18 -2.36 1.74 -14.98
CA VAL A 18 -3.12 1.39 -16.19
C VAL A 18 -2.47 0.19 -16.89
N LYS A 19 -1.13 0.19 -17.07
CA LYS A 19 -0.38 -0.93 -17.67
C LYS A 19 -0.57 -2.20 -16.83
N PHE A 20 -0.44 -2.09 -15.51
CA PHE A 20 -0.61 -3.21 -14.59
C PHE A 20 -2.03 -3.78 -14.64
N ALA A 21 -3.05 -2.92 -14.54
CA ALA A 21 -4.45 -3.35 -14.57
C ALA A 21 -4.86 -3.92 -15.95
N SER A 22 -4.32 -3.39 -17.06
CA SER A 22 -4.53 -4.00 -18.39
C SER A 22 -4.00 -5.42 -18.44
N ALA A 23 -2.78 -5.68 -17.94
CA ALA A 23 -2.22 -7.02 -17.90
C ALA A 23 -3.06 -7.99 -17.07
N LEU A 24 -3.62 -7.54 -15.93
CA LEU A 24 -4.55 -8.35 -15.14
C LEU A 24 -5.84 -8.64 -15.89
N ASN A 25 -6.40 -7.64 -16.56
CA ASN A 25 -7.63 -7.77 -17.33
C ASN A 25 -7.46 -8.74 -18.51
N ASP A 26 -6.34 -8.63 -19.24
CA ASP A 26 -6.00 -9.51 -20.37
C ASP A 26 -5.80 -10.98 -19.91
N ALA A 27 -5.35 -11.17 -18.67
CA ALA A 27 -5.27 -12.48 -18.02
C ALA A 27 -6.62 -12.99 -17.47
N GLY A 28 -7.73 -12.26 -17.67
CA GLY A 28 -9.06 -12.64 -17.21
C GLY A 28 -9.30 -12.48 -15.70
N ILE A 29 -8.48 -11.68 -15.02
CA ILE A 29 -8.63 -11.42 -13.59
C ILE A 29 -9.70 -10.35 -13.38
N GLU A 30 -10.70 -10.65 -12.52
CA GLU A 30 -11.73 -9.67 -12.14
C GLU A 30 -11.10 -8.54 -11.33
N ILE A 31 -11.33 -7.29 -11.75
CA ILE A 31 -10.78 -6.11 -11.08
C ILE A 31 -11.90 -5.36 -10.36
N ILE A 32 -11.69 -5.09 -9.06
CA ILE A 32 -12.52 -4.20 -8.25
C ILE A 32 -11.71 -2.93 -8.00
N SER A 33 -12.35 -1.77 -8.08
CA SER A 33 -11.66 -0.50 -7.84
C SER A 33 -12.59 0.52 -7.15
N THR A 34 -12.05 1.62 -6.71
CA THR A 34 -12.77 2.65 -5.97
C THR A 34 -12.27 4.05 -6.33
N GLY A 35 -13.15 5.04 -6.24
CA GLY A 35 -12.84 6.46 -6.34
C GLY A 35 -12.07 6.85 -7.60
N GLY A 36 -11.01 7.64 -7.44
CA GLY A 36 -10.18 8.13 -8.55
C GLY A 36 -9.47 7.02 -9.33
N THR A 37 -9.15 5.88 -8.68
CA THR A 37 -8.57 4.73 -9.38
C THR A 37 -9.58 4.07 -10.31
N PHE A 38 -10.83 3.93 -9.86
CA PHE A 38 -11.91 3.44 -10.71
C PHE A 38 -12.10 4.32 -11.96
N SER A 39 -12.13 5.64 -11.78
CA SER A 39 -12.28 6.58 -12.90
C SER A 39 -11.11 6.48 -13.90
N GLU A 40 -9.88 6.40 -13.41
CA GLU A 40 -8.67 6.26 -14.22
C GLU A 40 -8.70 4.99 -15.08
N LEU A 41 -8.97 3.84 -14.47
CA LEU A 41 -9.00 2.56 -15.16
C LEU A 41 -10.17 2.45 -16.13
N LYS A 42 -11.33 3.01 -15.78
CA LYS A 42 -12.49 3.07 -16.67
C LYS A 42 -12.24 3.91 -17.90
N ASN A 43 -11.57 5.06 -17.75
CA ASN A 43 -11.16 5.92 -18.89
C ASN A 43 -10.16 5.23 -19.81
N ALA A 44 -9.38 4.28 -19.28
CA ALA A 44 -8.49 3.43 -20.05
C ALA A 44 -9.20 2.21 -20.70
N ASN A 45 -10.54 2.14 -20.65
CA ASN A 45 -11.38 1.05 -21.17
C ASN A 45 -11.06 -0.34 -20.56
N ILE A 46 -10.63 -0.39 -19.31
CA ILE A 46 -10.42 -1.65 -18.58
C ILE A 46 -11.76 -2.10 -17.96
N ASP A 47 -12.08 -3.39 -18.08
CA ASP A 47 -13.30 -3.95 -17.45
C ASP A 47 -13.10 -4.05 -15.93
N ILE A 48 -13.83 -3.21 -15.19
CA ILE A 48 -13.69 -3.08 -13.74
C ILE A 48 -15.04 -2.93 -13.06
N LYS A 49 -15.12 -3.37 -11.81
CA LYS A 49 -16.29 -3.19 -10.93
C LYS A 49 -16.01 -2.13 -9.87
N ASP A 50 -16.99 -1.27 -9.64
CA ASP A 50 -16.93 -0.38 -8.49
C ASP A 50 -17.13 -1.15 -7.18
N VAL A 51 -16.40 -0.76 -6.12
CA VAL A 51 -16.49 -1.39 -4.81
C VAL A 51 -17.91 -1.34 -4.23
N SER A 52 -18.69 -0.29 -4.49
CA SER A 52 -20.07 -0.17 -4.04
C SER A 52 -20.99 -1.24 -4.63
N SER A 53 -20.73 -1.68 -5.86
CA SER A 53 -21.48 -2.77 -6.49
C SER A 53 -21.17 -4.14 -5.87
N VAL A 54 -19.98 -4.31 -5.28
CA VAL A 54 -19.58 -5.54 -4.58
C VAL A 54 -20.11 -5.57 -3.15
N THR A 55 -20.04 -4.44 -2.47
CA THR A 55 -20.52 -4.33 -1.09
C THR A 55 -22.03 -4.21 -0.99
N ASN A 56 -22.72 -3.74 -2.04
CA ASN A 56 -24.09 -3.27 -2.04
C ASN A 56 -24.30 -2.15 -0.99
N PHE A 57 -23.26 -1.35 -0.76
CA PHE A 57 -23.27 -0.25 0.19
C PHE A 57 -22.66 1.00 -0.45
N PRO A 58 -23.29 2.17 -0.36
CA PRO A 58 -22.76 3.39 -0.94
C PRO A 58 -21.52 3.87 -0.17
N GLU A 59 -20.70 4.67 -0.83
CA GLU A 59 -19.71 5.48 -0.15
C GLU A 59 -20.40 6.52 0.72
N ILE A 60 -20.00 6.65 1.99
CA ILE A 60 -20.61 7.57 2.96
C ILE A 60 -19.54 8.39 3.68
N LEU A 61 -19.99 9.44 4.40
CA LEU A 61 -19.13 10.33 5.18
C LEU A 61 -18.01 10.95 4.32
N ASP A 62 -18.39 11.51 3.17
CA ASP A 62 -17.50 12.16 2.22
C ASP A 62 -16.31 11.26 1.78
N GLY A 63 -16.58 9.95 1.68
CA GLY A 63 -15.59 8.98 1.23
C GLY A 63 -14.75 8.33 2.33
N ARG A 64 -14.95 8.70 3.58
CA ARG A 64 -14.21 8.10 4.70
C ARG A 64 -14.54 6.62 4.91
N VAL A 65 -15.73 6.18 4.49
CA VAL A 65 -16.17 4.79 4.58
C VAL A 65 -16.63 4.29 3.22
N LYS A 66 -15.83 3.41 2.62
CA LYS A 66 -16.14 2.72 1.36
C LYS A 66 -15.62 1.28 1.33
N THR A 67 -14.39 1.06 1.80
CA THR A 67 -13.73 -0.26 1.81
C THR A 67 -13.75 -0.94 3.18
N LEU A 68 -14.10 -0.22 4.25
CA LEU A 68 -14.27 -0.76 5.60
C LEU A 68 -15.60 -1.53 5.68
N HIS A 69 -15.66 -2.66 4.99
CA HIS A 69 -16.89 -3.45 4.85
C HIS A 69 -16.58 -4.96 4.98
N PRO A 70 -17.47 -5.76 5.63
CA PRO A 70 -17.25 -7.20 5.79
C PRO A 70 -16.99 -7.95 4.48
N LYS A 71 -17.66 -7.60 3.39
CA LYS A 71 -17.42 -8.23 2.08
C LYS A 71 -16.00 -8.00 1.55
N ILE A 72 -15.39 -6.87 1.84
CA ILE A 72 -14.00 -6.58 1.45
C ILE A 72 -13.04 -7.28 2.41
N HIS A 73 -13.15 -7.02 3.71
CA HIS A 73 -12.25 -7.60 4.70
C HIS A 73 -12.39 -9.12 4.84
N GLY A 74 -13.60 -9.67 4.70
CA GLY A 74 -13.82 -11.11 4.63
C GLY A 74 -13.15 -11.74 3.41
N GLY A 75 -13.19 -11.07 2.24
CA GLY A 75 -12.47 -11.49 1.04
C GLY A 75 -10.96 -11.53 1.20
N LEU A 76 -10.39 -10.59 1.99
CA LEU A 76 -8.96 -10.49 2.28
C LEU A 76 -8.51 -11.42 3.42
N LEU A 77 -9.30 -11.60 4.48
CA LEU A 77 -8.88 -12.24 5.73
C LEU A 77 -9.22 -13.73 5.81
N ASN A 78 -10.09 -14.25 4.95
CA ASN A 78 -10.44 -15.65 5.05
C ASN A 78 -9.26 -16.55 4.70
N VAL A 79 -8.98 -17.52 5.54
CA VAL A 79 -7.95 -18.53 5.34
C VAL A 79 -8.49 -19.60 4.42
N ARG A 80 -7.90 -19.74 3.21
CA ARG A 80 -8.41 -20.63 2.13
C ARG A 80 -8.46 -22.10 2.53
N SER A 81 -7.56 -22.55 3.40
CA SER A 81 -7.48 -23.93 3.89
C SER A 81 -8.44 -24.22 5.06
N ASN A 82 -9.05 -23.21 5.66
CA ASN A 82 -9.96 -23.37 6.78
C ASN A 82 -11.39 -23.58 6.29
N LYS A 83 -11.95 -24.77 6.53
CA LYS A 83 -13.30 -25.17 6.08
C LYS A 83 -14.41 -24.29 6.66
N ASP A 84 -14.29 -23.87 7.92
CA ASP A 84 -15.30 -23.04 8.58
C ASP A 84 -15.29 -21.62 7.99
N HIS A 85 -14.10 -21.09 7.65
CA HIS A 85 -14.02 -19.83 6.92
C HIS A 85 -14.66 -19.95 5.55
N GLN A 86 -14.40 -21.03 4.78
CA GLN A 86 -15.00 -21.22 3.46
C GLN A 86 -16.53 -21.36 3.54
N LYS A 87 -17.05 -22.03 4.56
CA LYS A 87 -18.48 -22.13 4.81
C LYS A 87 -19.07 -20.73 5.10
N THR A 88 -18.48 -19.99 6.02
CA THR A 88 -18.94 -18.65 6.41
C THR A 88 -18.96 -17.67 5.24
N ILE A 89 -17.90 -17.60 4.42
CA ILE A 89 -17.87 -16.66 3.28
C ILE A 89 -18.87 -17.06 2.20
N SER A 90 -19.14 -18.37 2.03
CA SER A 90 -20.18 -18.87 1.12
C SER A 90 -21.59 -18.47 1.59
N GLU A 91 -21.89 -18.65 2.88
CA GLU A 91 -23.16 -18.26 3.48
C GLU A 91 -23.40 -16.75 3.44
N GLN A 92 -22.34 -15.94 3.51
CA GLN A 92 -22.40 -14.49 3.46
C GLN A 92 -22.19 -13.89 2.05
N GLU A 93 -22.14 -14.76 1.02
CA GLU A 93 -21.90 -14.37 -0.38
C GLU A 93 -20.65 -13.49 -0.56
N ILE A 94 -19.59 -13.79 0.23
CA ILE A 94 -18.31 -13.10 0.15
C ILE A 94 -17.41 -13.83 -0.84
N LYS A 95 -16.93 -13.12 -1.85
CA LYS A 95 -15.95 -13.66 -2.80
C LYS A 95 -14.53 -13.34 -2.33
N ASN A 96 -13.61 -14.25 -2.61
CA ASN A 96 -12.19 -14.07 -2.33
C ASN A 96 -11.62 -12.85 -3.06
N ILE A 97 -10.67 -12.17 -2.43
CA ILE A 97 -9.77 -11.21 -3.06
C ILE A 97 -8.36 -11.82 -2.96
N ASP A 98 -7.72 -12.05 -4.08
CA ASP A 98 -6.45 -12.78 -4.16
C ASP A 98 -5.26 -11.85 -4.30
N LEU A 99 -5.50 -10.65 -4.83
CA LEU A 99 -4.51 -9.59 -5.01
C LEU A 99 -5.07 -8.26 -4.49
N LEU A 100 -4.31 -7.60 -3.64
CA LEU A 100 -4.57 -6.23 -3.20
C LEU A 100 -3.47 -5.31 -3.71
N VAL A 101 -3.86 -4.22 -4.38
CA VAL A 101 -2.94 -3.17 -4.84
C VAL A 101 -3.37 -1.85 -4.22
N VAL A 102 -2.62 -1.39 -3.24
CA VAL A 102 -2.93 -0.16 -2.49
C VAL A 102 -1.66 0.60 -2.18
N ASN A 103 -1.54 1.82 -2.67
CA ASN A 103 -0.59 2.78 -2.10
C ASN A 103 -1.36 3.86 -1.34
N LEU A 104 -0.76 4.33 -0.26
CA LEU A 104 -1.41 5.26 0.67
C LEU A 104 -1.38 6.69 0.15
N TYR A 105 -2.28 7.54 0.63
CA TYR A 105 -2.17 8.97 0.42
C TYR A 105 -0.81 9.47 0.90
N PRO A 106 -0.13 10.35 0.13
CA PRO A 106 1.18 10.86 0.50
C PRO A 106 1.04 11.91 1.61
N PHE A 107 0.81 11.45 2.84
CA PHE A 107 0.70 12.32 4.03
C PHE A 107 1.96 13.17 4.21
N GLU A 108 3.10 12.62 3.83
CA GLU A 108 4.40 13.29 3.82
C GLU A 108 4.39 14.55 2.96
N ASP A 109 3.74 14.50 1.80
CA ASP A 109 3.64 15.66 0.91
C ASP A 109 2.66 16.71 1.44
N THR A 110 1.60 16.28 2.14
CA THR A 110 0.68 17.19 2.83
C THR A 110 1.39 18.02 3.89
N ILE A 111 2.29 17.40 4.67
CA ILE A 111 3.12 18.08 5.66
C ILE A 111 4.11 19.03 4.97
N LYS A 112 4.80 18.56 3.92
CA LYS A 112 5.79 19.39 3.18
C LYS A 112 5.16 20.65 2.59
N ASN A 113 3.93 20.55 2.11
CA ASN A 113 3.18 21.67 1.57
C ASN A 113 2.65 22.64 2.65
N LYS A 114 2.98 22.40 3.93
CA LYS A 114 2.56 23.24 5.06
C LYS A 114 1.04 23.45 5.11
N SER A 115 0.28 22.41 4.79
CA SER A 115 -1.17 22.43 4.91
C SER A 115 -1.59 22.69 6.35
N ASP A 116 -2.78 23.25 6.54
CA ASP A 116 -3.30 23.47 7.89
C ASP A 116 -3.59 22.15 8.61
N TYR A 117 -3.72 22.20 9.93
CA TYR A 117 -3.93 21.02 10.78
C TYR A 117 -5.15 20.21 10.34
N LYS A 118 -6.26 20.87 10.00
CA LYS A 118 -7.50 20.20 9.58
C LYS A 118 -7.29 19.45 8.27
N THR A 119 -6.63 20.06 7.30
CA THR A 119 -6.28 19.44 6.02
C THR A 119 -5.36 18.23 6.23
N CYS A 120 -4.37 18.33 7.12
CA CYS A 120 -3.50 17.21 7.45
C CYS A 120 -4.31 16.04 8.04
N ILE A 121 -5.18 16.30 9.02
CA ILE A 121 -6.04 15.26 9.63
C ILE A 121 -6.93 14.59 8.58
N GLU A 122 -7.51 15.36 7.65
CA GLU A 122 -8.40 14.82 6.61
C GLU A 122 -7.65 13.93 5.60
N ASN A 123 -6.36 14.15 5.41
CA ASN A 123 -5.51 13.35 4.53
C ASN A 123 -4.94 12.07 5.19
N ILE A 124 -5.32 11.76 6.43
CA ILE A 124 -4.95 10.49 7.04
C ILE A 124 -5.79 9.35 6.46
N ASP A 125 -5.13 8.43 5.76
CA ASP A 125 -5.79 7.26 5.18
C ASP A 125 -6.07 6.21 6.25
N ILE A 126 -7.34 5.81 6.37
CA ILE A 126 -7.79 4.76 7.29
C ILE A 126 -8.03 3.44 6.55
N GLY A 127 -8.72 3.50 5.42
CA GLY A 127 -9.13 2.31 4.67
C GLY A 127 -7.95 1.58 4.03
N GLY A 128 -6.99 2.32 3.48
CA GLY A 128 -5.78 1.77 2.87
C GLY A 128 -4.95 0.94 3.85
N PRO A 129 -4.49 1.50 4.98
CA PRO A 129 -3.76 0.75 6.00
C PRO A 129 -4.53 -0.46 6.54
N ALA A 130 -5.85 -0.35 6.74
CA ALA A 130 -6.68 -1.46 7.19
C ALA A 130 -6.65 -2.65 6.20
N MET A 131 -6.85 -2.37 4.90
CA MET A 131 -6.78 -3.39 3.84
C MET A 131 -5.38 -3.97 3.69
N ILE A 132 -4.33 -3.14 3.68
CA ILE A 132 -2.93 -3.56 3.58
C ILE A 132 -2.60 -4.55 4.69
N ARG A 133 -2.91 -4.21 5.95
CA ARG A 133 -2.66 -5.07 7.11
C ARG A 133 -3.46 -6.38 7.07
N ALA A 134 -4.72 -6.33 6.59
CA ALA A 134 -5.56 -7.51 6.43
C ALA A 134 -4.95 -8.49 5.41
N ALA A 135 -4.58 -8.01 4.23
CA ALA A 135 -3.96 -8.81 3.19
C ALA A 135 -2.58 -9.35 3.63
N ALA A 136 -1.73 -8.50 4.21
CA ALA A 136 -0.40 -8.89 4.68
C ALA A 136 -0.46 -9.96 5.78
N LYS A 137 -1.43 -9.87 6.71
CA LYS A 137 -1.66 -10.92 7.72
C LYS A 137 -2.03 -12.26 7.06
N ASN A 138 -2.78 -12.23 5.97
CA ASN A 138 -3.24 -13.41 5.24
C ASN A 138 -2.41 -13.71 3.98
N HIS A 139 -1.12 -13.34 3.99
CA HIS A 139 -0.24 -13.41 2.82
C HIS A 139 -0.10 -14.79 2.19
N GLU A 140 -0.37 -15.87 2.91
CA GLU A 140 -0.42 -17.22 2.31
C GLU A 140 -1.54 -17.36 1.28
N SER A 141 -2.55 -16.50 1.33
CA SER A 141 -3.74 -16.53 0.48
C SER A 141 -3.91 -15.29 -0.39
N VAL A 142 -3.29 -14.16 -0.03
CA VAL A 142 -3.48 -12.85 -0.66
C VAL A 142 -2.13 -12.19 -0.92
N ALA A 143 -1.87 -11.83 -2.17
CA ALA A 143 -0.74 -10.96 -2.50
C ALA A 143 -1.10 -9.49 -2.17
N VAL A 144 -0.14 -8.71 -1.65
CA VAL A 144 -0.36 -7.29 -1.33
C VAL A 144 0.76 -6.42 -1.89
N ILE A 145 0.44 -5.58 -2.85
CA ILE A 145 1.39 -4.66 -3.48
C ILE A 145 1.12 -3.26 -2.95
N VAL A 146 2.16 -2.61 -2.43
CA VAL A 146 2.09 -1.25 -1.86
C VAL A 146 2.98 -0.26 -2.60
N ASP A 147 3.80 -0.75 -3.54
CA ASP A 147 4.79 0.02 -4.26
C ASP A 147 4.62 -0.20 -5.78
N PRO A 148 4.45 0.86 -6.59
CA PRO A 148 4.38 0.74 -8.05
C PRO A 148 5.61 0.09 -8.70
N ASP A 149 6.77 0.18 -8.07
CA ASP A 149 8.01 -0.40 -8.60
C ASP A 149 8.02 -1.94 -8.59
N ASP A 150 7.07 -2.57 -7.88
CA ASP A 150 6.88 -4.03 -7.87
C ASP A 150 6.04 -4.55 -9.06
N TYR A 151 5.33 -3.69 -9.80
CA TYR A 151 4.34 -4.12 -10.79
C TYR A 151 4.92 -5.04 -11.88
N ASP A 152 6.05 -4.66 -12.47
CA ASP A 152 6.64 -5.42 -13.57
C ASP A 152 7.17 -6.78 -13.09
N GLU A 153 7.80 -6.85 -11.90
CA GLU A 153 8.26 -8.12 -11.31
C GLU A 153 7.09 -9.07 -11.06
N ILE A 154 6.00 -8.56 -10.49
CA ILE A 154 4.82 -9.37 -10.18
C ILE A 154 4.12 -9.88 -11.44
N ILE A 155 3.96 -9.05 -12.48
CA ILE A 155 3.38 -9.48 -13.76
C ILE A 155 4.23 -10.59 -14.40
N ASN A 156 5.54 -10.43 -14.41
CA ASN A 156 6.44 -11.44 -14.97
C ASN A 156 6.33 -12.77 -14.21
N GLU A 157 6.35 -12.74 -12.87
CA GLU A 157 6.21 -13.94 -12.06
C GLU A 157 4.84 -14.62 -12.27
N MET A 158 3.77 -13.84 -12.39
CA MET A 158 2.42 -14.37 -12.69
C MET A 158 2.35 -15.06 -14.04
N ASN A 159 2.98 -14.48 -15.07
CA ASN A 159 3.03 -15.05 -16.41
C ASN A 159 3.81 -16.38 -16.44
N ASP A 160 4.89 -16.46 -15.67
CA ASP A 160 5.75 -17.64 -15.59
C ASP A 160 5.14 -18.77 -14.73
N ASN A 161 4.12 -18.49 -13.90
CA ASN A 161 3.58 -19.40 -12.90
C ASN A 161 2.05 -19.53 -12.92
N ASP A 162 1.44 -19.57 -14.08
CA ASP A 162 -0.03 -19.79 -14.25
C ASP A 162 -0.86 -18.83 -13.35
N LEU A 163 -0.57 -17.54 -13.41
CA LEU A 163 -1.20 -16.46 -12.62
C LEU A 163 -1.03 -16.63 -11.09
N SER A 164 0.02 -17.29 -10.66
CA SER A 164 0.32 -17.50 -9.25
C SER A 164 1.64 -16.85 -8.85
N LEU A 165 1.83 -16.61 -7.55
CA LEU A 165 3.08 -16.10 -6.99
C LEU A 165 3.72 -17.13 -6.06
N THR A 166 5.04 -17.09 -5.93
CA THR A 166 5.77 -17.97 -5.01
C THR A 166 5.51 -17.59 -3.55
N LYS A 167 5.65 -18.56 -2.65
CA LYS A 167 5.54 -18.28 -1.20
C LYS A 167 6.57 -17.25 -0.73
N GLU A 168 7.73 -17.21 -1.37
CA GLU A 168 8.78 -16.27 -1.04
C GLU A 168 8.36 -14.85 -1.43
N THR A 169 7.83 -14.64 -2.63
CA THR A 169 7.30 -13.37 -3.11
C THR A 169 6.16 -12.88 -2.20
N LEU A 170 5.21 -13.75 -1.85
CA LEU A 170 4.13 -13.39 -0.94
C LEU A 170 4.65 -12.90 0.42
N LYS A 171 5.67 -13.55 0.99
CA LYS A 171 6.32 -13.09 2.24
C LYS A 171 7.04 -11.76 2.08
N LYS A 172 7.76 -11.56 0.96
CA LYS A 172 8.43 -10.29 0.66
C LYS A 172 7.43 -9.14 0.55
N LEU A 173 6.33 -9.36 -0.16
CA LEU A 173 5.24 -8.38 -0.27
C LEU A 173 4.60 -8.06 1.09
N ALA A 174 4.33 -9.07 1.92
CA ALA A 174 3.80 -8.87 3.26
C ALA A 174 4.76 -8.07 4.17
N PHE A 175 6.06 -8.34 4.07
CA PHE A 175 7.08 -7.54 4.75
C PHE A 175 7.03 -6.07 4.32
N LYS A 176 7.04 -5.80 2.99
CA LYS A 176 6.93 -4.43 2.46
C LYS A 176 5.65 -3.73 2.94
N ALA A 177 4.54 -4.44 2.95
CA ALA A 177 3.24 -3.94 3.39
C ALA A 177 3.26 -3.50 4.87
N PHE A 178 3.79 -4.32 5.77
CA PHE A 178 3.93 -3.94 7.19
C PHE A 178 4.96 -2.83 7.39
N ALA A 179 6.07 -2.85 6.65
CA ALA A 179 7.06 -1.77 6.72
C ALA A 179 6.45 -0.44 6.27
N ARG A 180 5.65 -0.42 5.18
CA ARG A 180 4.98 0.80 4.69
C ARG A 180 3.98 1.34 5.70
N THR A 181 3.13 0.50 6.29
CA THR A 181 2.15 0.96 7.29
C THR A 181 2.83 1.45 8.57
N ALA A 182 3.90 0.80 9.01
CA ALA A 182 4.66 1.23 10.19
C ALA A 182 5.35 2.59 9.94
N ALA A 183 5.96 2.81 8.78
CA ALA A 183 6.55 4.10 8.41
C ALA A 183 5.47 5.20 8.34
N TYR A 184 4.31 4.90 7.75
CA TYR A 184 3.17 5.81 7.64
C TYR A 184 2.68 6.27 9.01
N ASP A 185 2.39 5.33 9.92
CA ASP A 185 1.94 5.64 11.28
C ASP A 185 3.00 6.39 12.09
N SER A 186 4.28 6.08 11.86
CA SER A 186 5.40 6.79 12.49
C SER A 186 5.43 8.26 12.08
N ILE A 187 5.27 8.57 10.80
CA ILE A 187 5.26 9.92 10.27
C ILE A 187 4.08 10.73 10.85
N ILE A 188 2.88 10.14 10.87
CA ILE A 188 1.70 10.76 11.47
C ILE A 188 1.91 11.04 12.96
N SER A 189 2.38 10.04 13.70
CA SER A 189 2.63 10.16 15.15
C SER A 189 3.67 11.27 15.47
N ASN A 190 4.76 11.33 14.70
CA ASN A 190 5.78 12.34 14.87
C ASN A 190 5.26 13.72 14.51
N TRP A 191 4.47 13.85 13.43
CA TRP A 191 3.84 15.12 13.07
C TRP A 191 2.91 15.63 14.18
N ILE A 192 2.00 14.79 14.72
CA ILE A 192 1.10 15.18 15.82
C ILE A 192 1.92 15.59 17.06
N SER A 193 2.98 14.85 17.37
CA SER A 193 3.88 15.17 18.50
C SER A 193 4.49 16.56 18.36
N ASN A 194 4.91 16.95 17.16
CA ASN A 194 5.46 18.27 16.87
C ASN A 194 4.39 19.37 16.97
N GLU A 195 3.18 19.13 16.43
CA GLU A 195 2.06 20.10 16.53
C GLU A 195 1.65 20.39 17.98
N LEU A 196 1.81 19.42 18.87
CA LEU A 196 1.47 19.54 20.29
C LEU A 196 2.65 19.94 21.20
N ASP A 197 3.85 20.08 20.64
CA ASP A 197 5.10 20.30 21.39
C ASP A 197 5.33 19.24 22.50
N ILE A 198 5.01 17.97 22.18
CA ILE A 198 5.20 16.83 23.07
C ILE A 198 6.42 16.02 22.59
N PRO A 199 7.63 16.28 23.07
CA PRO A 199 8.84 15.68 22.51
C PRO A 199 9.00 14.19 22.83
N LEU A 200 8.41 13.70 23.93
CA LEU A 200 8.55 12.34 24.41
C LEU A 200 7.23 11.80 24.98
N GLY A 201 6.65 10.80 24.28
CA GLY A 201 5.51 10.03 24.78
C GLY A 201 5.94 8.71 25.41
N LYS A 202 4.97 7.97 25.96
CA LYS A 202 5.19 6.59 26.45
C LYS A 202 5.64 5.65 25.32
N TYR A 203 5.17 5.89 24.10
CA TYR A 203 5.54 5.13 22.91
C TYR A 203 6.28 6.05 21.96
N LYS A 204 7.40 5.57 21.42
CA LYS A 204 8.20 6.26 20.39
C LYS A 204 8.26 5.36 19.18
N SER A 205 7.91 5.90 18.02
CA SER A 205 8.13 5.25 16.73
C SER A 205 9.22 5.99 15.95
N ILE A 206 10.06 5.21 15.27
CA ILE A 206 11.06 5.71 14.32
C ILE A 206 10.79 4.98 13.01
N GLY A 207 10.42 5.72 12.01
CA GLY A 207 10.15 5.18 10.68
C GLY A 207 10.59 6.18 9.63
N GLY A 208 10.74 5.72 8.40
CA GLY A 208 11.12 6.57 7.29
C GLY A 208 10.99 5.86 5.96
N ILE A 209 11.00 6.65 4.89
CA ILE A 209 11.00 6.18 3.51
C ILE A 209 12.42 6.29 2.98
N GLU A 210 12.88 5.27 2.25
CA GLU A 210 14.18 5.31 1.60
C GLU A 210 14.28 6.52 0.69
N HIS A 211 15.29 7.35 0.92
CA HIS A 211 15.59 8.50 0.10
C HIS A 211 16.71 8.19 -0.89
N GLN A 212 17.77 7.54 -0.39
CA GLN A 212 18.96 7.24 -1.19
C GLN A 212 19.70 6.02 -0.65
N ASN A 213 20.21 5.17 -1.55
CA ASN A 213 21.24 4.20 -1.23
C ASN A 213 22.58 4.92 -1.13
N LEU A 214 23.31 4.70 -0.04
CA LEU A 214 24.65 5.26 0.11
C LEU A 214 25.68 4.36 -0.57
N ARG A 215 26.81 4.93 -0.99
CA ARG A 215 27.87 4.18 -1.67
C ARG A 215 28.42 3.03 -0.82
N TYR A 216 28.52 3.23 0.50
CA TYR A 216 28.92 2.24 1.50
C TYR A 216 28.55 2.71 2.90
N GLY A 217 28.59 1.81 3.89
CA GLY A 217 28.36 2.12 5.29
C GLY A 217 29.60 2.68 6.00
N GLU A 218 29.78 2.36 7.28
CA GLU A 218 30.97 2.75 8.03
C GLU A 218 32.26 2.22 7.38
N ASN A 219 32.19 0.99 6.86
CA ASN A 219 33.27 0.34 6.12
C ASN A 219 32.86 0.06 4.67
N PRO A 220 33.83 -0.02 3.72
CA PRO A 220 33.54 -0.16 2.28
C PRO A 220 32.70 -1.38 1.88
N HIS A 221 32.74 -2.46 2.66
CA HIS A 221 31.97 -3.68 2.41
C HIS A 221 30.54 -3.65 2.99
N GLN A 222 30.21 -2.65 3.79
CA GLN A 222 28.90 -2.49 4.42
C GLN A 222 27.95 -1.70 3.52
N LYS A 223 26.67 -2.06 3.56
CA LYS A 223 25.60 -1.30 2.91
C LYS A 223 25.00 -0.30 3.89
N ALA A 224 24.65 0.88 3.39
CA ALA A 224 23.90 1.88 4.14
C ALA A 224 22.85 2.53 3.27
N LYS A 225 21.80 3.03 3.92
CA LYS A 225 20.70 3.74 3.28
C LYS A 225 20.37 5.00 4.06
N PHE A 226 19.94 6.01 3.34
CA PHE A 226 19.46 7.24 3.90
C PHE A 226 17.94 7.27 3.82
N PHE A 227 17.27 7.51 4.97
CA PHE A 227 15.83 7.51 5.09
C PHE A 227 15.32 8.91 5.42
N ASN A 228 14.17 9.26 4.82
CA ASN A 228 13.39 10.44 5.17
C ASN A 228 12.33 10.04 6.21
N ASP A 229 12.36 10.66 7.38
CA ASP A 229 11.41 10.45 8.48
C ASP A 229 10.14 11.32 8.37
N GLY A 230 10.01 12.08 7.28
CA GLY A 230 8.89 13.01 7.06
C GLY A 230 9.05 14.34 7.77
N SER A 231 10.14 14.57 8.50
CA SER A 231 10.39 15.87 9.13
C SER A 231 10.74 16.95 8.10
N ASN A 232 10.25 18.18 8.32
CA ASN A 232 10.60 19.36 7.54
C ASN A 232 11.79 20.13 8.14
N VAL A 233 12.57 19.47 9.00
CA VAL A 233 13.74 20.10 9.63
C VAL A 233 14.83 20.29 8.57
N CYS A 234 15.41 21.48 8.52
CA CYS A 234 16.53 21.75 7.63
C CYS A 234 17.71 20.83 7.95
N GLY A 235 18.18 20.08 6.96
CA GLY A 235 19.24 19.11 7.12
C GLY A 235 19.61 18.44 5.79
N LEU A 236 20.35 17.34 5.84
CA LEU A 236 20.79 16.61 4.64
C LEU A 236 19.63 16.18 3.76
N ILE A 237 18.46 15.84 4.35
CA ILE A 237 17.28 15.37 3.62
C ILE A 237 16.65 16.46 2.74
N THR A 238 16.81 17.72 3.14
CA THR A 238 16.26 18.90 2.42
C THR A 238 17.32 19.60 1.57
N ALA A 239 18.56 19.11 1.59
CA ALA A 239 19.67 19.69 0.84
C ALA A 239 19.68 19.19 -0.61
N ASN A 240 20.03 20.08 -1.53
CA ASN A 240 20.32 19.71 -2.92
C ASN A 240 21.83 19.53 -3.10
N GLN A 241 22.24 18.36 -3.54
CA GLN A 241 23.64 18.12 -3.89
C GLN A 241 23.97 18.82 -5.22
N ILE A 242 24.81 19.84 -5.16
CA ILE A 242 25.18 20.65 -6.34
C ILE A 242 26.27 19.95 -7.15
N GLN A 243 27.24 19.29 -6.49
CA GLN A 243 28.35 18.60 -7.12
C GLN A 243 28.97 17.55 -6.19
N GLY A 244 29.85 16.73 -6.72
CA GLY A 244 30.58 15.74 -5.96
C GLY A 244 30.08 14.32 -6.18
N LYS A 245 30.64 13.36 -5.42
CA LYS A 245 30.24 11.95 -5.46
C LYS A 245 28.97 11.73 -4.65
N GLU A 246 28.21 10.69 -4.96
CA GLU A 246 27.10 10.24 -4.14
C GLU A 246 27.52 10.09 -2.67
N LEU A 247 26.58 10.32 -1.76
CA LEU A 247 26.83 10.28 -0.33
C LEU A 247 27.33 8.91 0.12
N SER A 248 28.17 8.90 1.14
CA SER A 248 28.55 7.73 1.93
C SER A 248 28.12 7.96 3.38
N TYR A 249 28.27 6.95 4.22
CA TYR A 249 27.99 7.08 5.65
C TYR A 249 28.93 8.09 6.33
N ASN A 250 30.17 8.19 5.90
CA ASN A 250 31.22 9.09 6.41
C ASN A 250 31.28 10.38 5.60
#